data_b7a1585f4322ce4f7d2b4bfa5f5d8887
#
_entry.id   b7a1585f4322ce4f7d2b4bfa5f5d8887
#
_cell.length_a   1.000
_cell.length_b   1.000
_cell.length_c   1.000
_cell.angle_alpha   90.00
_cell.angle_beta   90.00
_cell.angle_gamma   90.00
#
_symmetry.space_group_name_H-M   'P 1'
#
loop_
_entity.id
_entity.type
_entity.pdbx_description
1 polymer ?
#
loop_
_entity_poly.entity_id
_entity_poly.type
_entity_poly.pdbx_seq_one_letter_code
_entity_poly.pdbx_strand_id
1 'polypeptide(L)'
;MKRKAFTLTLAAFLLVSLAACSSNETNSSKIANETVSAVETSVSENVHSDITHICQKFLQNNETDETLASIIDMDTPDVQEMKEPPSENIYAALAEEPGTGPYYAVTFSTTEDSLLGPIILYVNQEKEIFGVGYRE
;
A
#
# COMPACT_ATOMS: atom_id res chain seq x y z
N MET A 1 14.34 38.59 11.82
CA MET A 1 12.89 38.36 11.87
C MET A 1 12.28 38.78 10.53
N LYS A 2 11.96 37.85 9.66
CA LYS A 2 11.25 38.13 8.39
C LYS A 2 10.11 37.13 8.27
N ARG A 3 8.88 37.59 8.53
CA ARG A 3 7.65 36.83 8.38
C ARG A 3 7.27 36.80 6.89
N LYS A 4 7.23 35.62 6.28
CA LYS A 4 6.69 35.45 4.92
C LYS A 4 5.19 35.10 5.06
N ALA A 5 4.34 36.01 4.57
CA ALA A 5 2.92 35.79 4.45
C ALA A 5 2.65 34.81 3.29
N PHE A 6 1.91 33.72 3.58
CA PHE A 6 1.42 32.78 2.60
C PHE A 6 0.00 33.18 2.20
N THR A 7 -0.14 33.58 0.95
CA THR A 7 -1.42 33.98 0.35
C THR A 7 -2.22 32.75 -0.05
N LEU A 8 -3.39 32.60 0.54
CA LEU A 8 -4.36 31.54 0.29
C LEU A 8 -5.12 31.87 -1.02
N THR A 9 -4.96 31.08 -2.06
CA THR A 9 -5.75 31.21 -3.29
C THR A 9 -6.82 30.13 -3.29
N LEU A 10 -8.05 30.56 -3.05
CA LEU A 10 -9.28 29.77 -3.11
C LEU A 10 -9.74 29.69 -4.56
N ALA A 11 -9.68 28.52 -5.19
CA ALA A 11 -10.28 28.26 -6.49
C ALA A 11 -11.50 27.35 -6.32
N ALA A 12 -12.68 27.97 -6.48
CA ALA A 12 -13.95 27.26 -6.55
C ALA A 12 -14.13 26.64 -7.95
N PHE A 13 -14.38 25.33 -8.02
CA PHE A 13 -14.83 24.67 -9.24
C PHE A 13 -16.25 24.17 -9.08
N LEU A 14 -17.09 24.71 -9.98
CA LEU A 14 -18.53 24.49 -10.11
C LEU A 14 -18.86 23.08 -10.64
N LEU A 15 -19.92 22.53 -10.07
CA LEU A 15 -20.68 21.34 -10.46
C LEU A 15 -21.25 21.44 -11.88
N VAL A 16 -21.12 20.36 -12.63
CA VAL A 16 -22.05 20.04 -13.74
C VAL A 16 -22.55 18.61 -13.55
N SER A 17 -23.79 18.54 -13.09
CA SER A 17 -24.62 17.33 -13.07
C SER A 17 -25.30 17.16 -14.43
N LEU A 18 -25.15 16.00 -15.06
CA LEU A 18 -26.01 15.55 -16.16
C LEU A 18 -26.55 14.16 -15.83
N ALA A 19 -27.83 14.18 -15.45
CA ALA A 19 -28.65 12.99 -15.38
C ALA A 19 -29.12 12.62 -16.80
N ALA A 20 -28.97 11.35 -17.16
CA ALA A 20 -29.70 10.74 -18.25
C ALA A 20 -30.24 9.39 -17.81
N CYS A 21 -31.52 9.37 -17.43
CA CYS A 21 -32.34 8.19 -17.37
C CYS A 21 -32.65 7.72 -18.80
N SER A 22 -32.45 6.44 -19.08
CA SER A 22 -33.22 5.73 -20.09
C SER A 22 -33.48 4.31 -19.62
N SER A 23 -34.72 4.08 -19.29
CA SER A 23 -35.33 2.78 -19.03
C SER A 23 -35.47 2.03 -20.34
N ASN A 24 -35.08 0.74 -20.36
CA ASN A 24 -35.74 -0.23 -21.21
C ASN A 24 -35.72 -1.60 -20.55
N GLU A 25 -36.91 -2.13 -20.34
CA GLU A 25 -37.21 -3.43 -19.77
C GLU A 25 -37.00 -4.57 -20.79
N THR A 26 -36.82 -5.75 -20.21
CA THR A 26 -37.14 -7.09 -20.71
C THR A 26 -36.07 -7.80 -21.56
N ASN A 27 -35.30 -8.72 -21.00
CA ASN A 27 -35.54 -10.17 -21.18
C ASN A 27 -34.59 -11.03 -20.33
N SER A 28 -35.22 -11.99 -19.68
CA SER A 28 -34.68 -13.13 -18.95
C SER A 28 -33.72 -13.96 -19.82
N SER A 29 -32.53 -14.26 -19.33
CA SER A 29 -31.98 -15.62 -19.29
C SER A 29 -30.54 -15.66 -18.79
N LYS A 30 -30.34 -16.17 -17.61
CA LYS A 30 -29.31 -17.14 -17.19
C LYS A 30 -27.98 -17.11 -17.97
N ILE A 31 -27.01 -16.36 -17.50
CA ILE A 31 -25.55 -16.62 -17.44
C ILE A 31 -24.96 -15.49 -16.56
N ALA A 32 -24.71 -15.78 -15.34
CA ALA A 32 -23.92 -14.90 -14.48
C ALA A 32 -23.33 -15.77 -13.38
N ASN A 33 -22.07 -16.11 -13.48
CA ASN A 33 -21.23 -16.39 -12.30
C ASN A 33 -19.73 -16.58 -12.59
N GLU A 34 -19.19 -16.04 -13.68
CA GLU A 34 -17.74 -16.21 -13.94
C GLU A 34 -16.94 -14.89 -14.11
N THR A 35 -17.58 -13.74 -14.15
CA THR A 35 -16.87 -12.49 -14.50
C THR A 35 -16.45 -11.67 -13.28
N VAL A 36 -16.98 -11.94 -12.10
CA VAL A 36 -16.68 -11.14 -10.89
C VAL A 36 -15.35 -11.57 -10.25
N SER A 37 -15.03 -12.87 -10.30
CA SER A 37 -13.80 -13.40 -9.67
C SER A 37 -12.51 -12.97 -10.38
N ALA A 38 -12.55 -12.79 -11.70
CA ALA A 38 -11.37 -12.41 -12.48
C ALA A 38 -11.00 -10.92 -12.35
N VAL A 39 -11.98 -10.06 -12.08
CA VAL A 39 -11.75 -8.62 -11.90
C VAL A 39 -11.14 -8.32 -10.52
N GLU A 40 -11.62 -9.00 -9.47
CA GLU A 40 -11.07 -8.83 -8.12
C GLU A 40 -9.63 -9.34 -8.01
N THR A 41 -9.31 -10.46 -8.67
CA THR A 41 -7.96 -11.01 -8.68
C THR A 41 -6.97 -10.07 -9.38
N SER A 42 -7.36 -9.48 -10.51
CA SER A 42 -6.46 -8.60 -11.27
C SER A 42 -6.21 -7.25 -10.57
N VAL A 43 -7.16 -6.73 -9.81
CA VAL A 43 -6.99 -5.50 -9.03
C VAL A 43 -6.05 -5.75 -7.84
N SER A 44 -6.20 -6.88 -7.16
CA SER A 44 -5.33 -7.26 -6.04
C SER A 44 -3.87 -7.45 -6.48
N GLU A 45 -3.63 -8.14 -7.59
CA GLU A 45 -2.27 -8.35 -8.13
C GLU A 45 -1.58 -7.03 -8.49
N ASN A 46 -2.28 -6.09 -9.11
CA ASN A 46 -1.72 -4.78 -9.44
C ASN A 46 -1.38 -3.95 -8.19
N VAL A 47 -2.24 -3.99 -7.16
CA VAL A 47 -2.00 -3.28 -5.90
C VAL A 47 -0.77 -3.85 -5.19
N HIS A 48 -0.63 -5.18 -5.11
CA HIS A 48 0.51 -5.83 -4.49
C HIS A 48 1.81 -5.51 -5.24
N SER A 49 1.81 -5.50 -6.57
CA SER A 49 2.97 -5.14 -7.39
C SER A 49 3.44 -3.70 -7.12
N ASP A 50 2.50 -2.75 -7.04
CA ASP A 50 2.82 -1.36 -6.76
C ASP A 50 3.41 -1.18 -5.36
N ILE A 51 2.81 -1.84 -4.35
CA ILE A 51 3.27 -1.80 -2.95
C ILE A 51 4.67 -2.42 -2.85
N THR A 52 4.91 -3.57 -3.48
CA THR A 52 6.23 -4.20 -3.53
C THR A 52 7.28 -3.25 -4.07
N HIS A 53 7.00 -2.59 -5.20
CA HIS A 53 7.95 -1.65 -5.82
C HIS A 53 8.29 -0.45 -4.92
N ILE A 54 7.29 0.09 -4.20
CA ILE A 54 7.50 1.18 -3.25
C ILE A 54 8.40 0.73 -2.10
N CYS A 55 8.15 -0.47 -1.56
CA CYS A 55 8.95 -1.06 -0.49
C CYS A 55 10.39 -1.32 -0.92
N GLN A 56 10.60 -1.90 -2.11
CA GLN A 56 11.93 -2.10 -2.69
C GLN A 56 12.72 -0.79 -2.77
N LYS A 57 12.08 0.25 -3.32
CA LYS A 57 12.69 1.57 -3.45
C LYS A 57 13.01 2.19 -2.10
N PHE A 58 12.15 2.00 -1.11
CA PHE A 58 12.39 2.47 0.26
C PHE A 58 13.64 1.79 0.85
N LEU A 59 13.73 0.46 0.79
CA LEU A 59 14.88 -0.30 1.27
C LEU A 59 16.17 0.14 0.59
N GLN A 60 16.19 0.24 -0.74
CA GLN A 60 17.36 0.69 -1.50
C GLN A 60 17.87 2.09 -1.11
N ASN A 61 16.99 2.96 -0.63
CA ASN A 61 17.35 4.34 -0.27
C ASN A 61 17.67 4.51 1.23
N ASN A 62 17.25 3.60 2.08
CA ASN A 62 17.33 3.79 3.54
C ASN A 62 18.14 2.72 4.26
N GLU A 63 18.35 1.55 3.65
CA GLU A 63 19.11 0.46 4.24
C GLU A 63 20.57 0.43 3.76
N THR A 64 21.42 -0.24 4.53
CA THR A 64 22.83 -0.44 4.18
C THR A 64 22.99 -1.53 3.13
N ASP A 65 24.10 -1.52 2.39
CA ASP A 65 24.42 -2.57 1.43
C ASP A 65 24.47 -3.97 2.09
N GLU A 66 24.89 -4.04 3.34
CA GLU A 66 24.94 -5.29 4.12
C GLU A 66 23.53 -5.80 4.41
N THR A 67 22.62 -4.93 4.83
CA THR A 67 21.20 -5.27 5.05
C THR A 67 20.55 -5.73 3.75
N LEU A 68 20.76 -5.00 2.66
CA LEU A 68 20.22 -5.36 1.34
C LEU A 68 20.74 -6.70 0.85
N ALA A 69 22.03 -7.00 1.06
CA ALA A 69 22.63 -8.27 0.70
C ALA A 69 22.10 -9.47 1.52
N SER A 70 21.53 -9.22 2.69
CA SER A 70 20.90 -10.26 3.52
C SER A 70 19.51 -10.67 3.04
N ILE A 71 18.85 -9.88 2.21
CA ILE A 71 17.52 -10.18 1.68
C ILE A 71 17.63 -11.29 0.63
N ILE A 72 16.88 -12.37 0.84
CA ILE A 72 16.94 -13.58 -0.02
C ILE A 72 16.33 -13.29 -1.39
N ASP A 73 15.17 -12.64 -1.42
CA ASP A 73 14.44 -12.30 -2.63
C ASP A 73 13.78 -10.92 -2.47
N MET A 74 14.31 -9.96 -3.20
CA MET A 74 13.81 -8.58 -3.18
C MET A 74 12.54 -8.43 -4.03
N ASP A 75 12.35 -9.29 -5.03
CA ASP A 75 11.30 -9.14 -6.05
C ASP A 75 9.97 -9.78 -5.64
N THR A 76 10.02 -10.80 -4.76
CA THR A 76 8.83 -11.53 -4.32
C THR A 76 8.67 -11.56 -2.79
N PRO A 77 8.49 -10.41 -2.14
CA PRO A 77 8.17 -10.37 -0.72
C PRO A 77 6.79 -10.97 -0.44
N ASP A 78 6.58 -11.43 0.77
CA ASP A 78 5.23 -11.80 1.25
C ASP A 78 4.43 -10.53 1.55
N VAL A 79 3.26 -10.37 0.91
CA VAL A 79 2.37 -9.22 1.08
C VAL A 79 1.07 -9.67 1.74
N GLN A 80 0.86 -9.24 2.96
CA GLN A 80 -0.34 -9.55 3.74
C GLN A 80 -1.19 -8.29 3.94
N GLU A 81 -2.45 -8.34 3.51
CA GLU A 81 -3.43 -7.30 3.78
C GLU A 81 -3.94 -7.39 5.23
N MET A 82 -4.05 -6.23 5.89
CA MET A 82 -4.53 -6.08 7.26
C MET A 82 -5.67 -5.07 7.31
N LYS A 83 -6.69 -5.34 8.15
CA LYS A 83 -7.81 -4.42 8.37
C LYS A 83 -7.48 -3.28 9.33
N GLU A 84 -6.58 -3.54 10.26
CA GLU A 84 -6.15 -2.61 11.31
C GLU A 84 -4.63 -2.45 11.26
N PRO A 85 -4.09 -1.27 11.59
CA PRO A 85 -2.66 -1.10 11.66
C PRO A 85 -2.07 -1.96 12.78
N PRO A 86 -0.82 -2.40 12.68
CA PRO A 86 -0.19 -3.19 13.73
C PRO A 86 -0.10 -2.38 15.02
N SER A 87 -0.54 -2.96 16.13
CA SER A 87 -0.43 -2.37 17.46
C SER A 87 0.89 -2.70 18.16
N GLU A 88 1.57 -3.74 17.69
CA GLU A 88 2.83 -4.25 18.24
C GLU A 88 3.82 -4.54 17.09
N ASN A 89 5.10 -4.73 17.42
CA ASN A 89 6.17 -5.08 16.47
C ASN A 89 6.55 -3.98 15.46
N ILE A 90 6.22 -2.71 15.73
CA ILE A 90 6.79 -1.59 14.99
C ILE A 90 8.11 -1.22 15.67
N TYR A 91 9.24 -1.50 15.00
CA TYR A 91 10.56 -1.10 15.45
C TYR A 91 10.79 0.41 15.28
N ALA A 92 10.36 0.97 14.15
CA ALA A 92 10.44 2.39 13.86
C ALA A 92 9.12 2.86 13.25
N ALA A 93 8.45 3.80 13.93
CA ALA A 93 7.33 4.53 13.34
C ALA A 93 7.90 5.64 12.45
N LEU A 94 7.48 5.66 11.18
CA LEU A 94 7.91 6.66 10.19
C LEU A 94 6.89 7.78 10.03
N ALA A 95 5.66 7.58 10.52
CA ALA A 95 4.61 8.57 10.59
C ALA A 95 3.98 8.61 11.98
N GLU A 96 3.43 9.75 12.38
CA GLU A 96 2.70 9.92 13.65
C GLU A 96 1.39 9.12 13.65
N GLU A 97 0.73 9.05 12.48
CA GLU A 97 -0.52 8.33 12.28
C GLU A 97 -0.36 7.36 11.10
N PRO A 98 -0.91 6.14 11.19
CA PRO A 98 -0.77 5.14 10.14
C PRO A 98 -1.55 5.47 8.85
N GLY A 99 -2.39 6.52 8.83
CA GLY A 99 -3.26 6.84 7.71
C GLY A 99 -4.51 5.97 7.65
N THR A 100 -5.10 5.81 6.45
CA THR A 100 -6.31 5.01 6.24
C THR A 100 -5.98 3.62 5.72
N GLY A 101 -6.78 2.62 6.12
CA GLY A 101 -6.67 1.23 5.63
C GLY A 101 -7.44 1.01 4.30
N PRO A 102 -7.24 -0.12 3.65
CA PRO A 102 -6.50 -1.27 4.14
C PRO A 102 -5.02 -1.01 4.31
N TYR A 103 -4.40 -1.76 5.23
CA TYR A 103 -2.97 -1.72 5.48
C TYR A 103 -2.32 -2.99 4.93
N TYR A 104 -1.02 -2.91 4.66
CA TYR A 104 -0.26 -4.03 4.13
C TYR A 104 1.02 -4.24 4.94
N ALA A 105 1.28 -5.48 5.32
CA ALA A 105 2.58 -5.90 5.84
C ALA A 105 3.36 -6.55 4.72
N VAL A 106 4.47 -5.94 4.32
CA VAL A 106 5.36 -6.45 3.26
C VAL A 106 6.61 -7.01 3.92
N THR A 107 6.75 -8.33 3.88
CA THR A 107 7.83 -9.06 4.55
C THR A 107 8.89 -9.50 3.56
N PHE A 108 10.11 -9.01 3.75
CA PHE A 108 11.30 -9.43 3.03
C PHE A 108 12.06 -10.45 3.89
N SER A 109 12.14 -11.68 3.42
CA SER A 109 12.91 -12.74 4.08
C SER A 109 14.40 -12.46 3.99
N THR A 110 15.12 -12.68 5.08
CA THR A 110 16.57 -12.51 5.17
C THR A 110 17.26 -13.86 5.41
N THR A 111 18.56 -13.91 5.16
CA THR A 111 19.37 -15.08 5.44
C THR A 111 19.41 -15.37 6.93
N GLU A 112 19.67 -16.63 7.32
CA GLU A 112 19.73 -17.05 8.73
C GLU A 112 20.83 -16.33 9.53
N ASP A 113 21.86 -15.82 8.85
CA ASP A 113 22.95 -15.06 9.50
C ASP A 113 22.59 -13.58 9.74
N SER A 114 21.42 -13.13 9.28
CA SER A 114 20.95 -11.77 9.50
C SER A 114 20.57 -11.57 10.98
N LEU A 115 21.20 -10.58 11.62
CA LEU A 115 20.96 -10.24 13.02
C LEU A 115 19.54 -9.71 13.29
N LEU A 116 18.89 -9.16 12.26
CA LEU A 116 17.60 -8.46 12.39
C LEU A 116 16.40 -9.34 12.02
N GLY A 117 16.65 -10.56 11.48
CA GLY A 117 15.58 -11.38 10.93
C GLY A 117 14.87 -10.74 9.73
N PRO A 118 13.68 -11.23 9.34
CA PRO A 118 12.91 -10.67 8.23
C PRO A 118 12.54 -9.21 8.45
N ILE A 119 12.70 -8.39 7.43
CA ILE A 119 12.33 -6.98 7.43
C ILE A 119 10.85 -6.85 7.04
N ILE A 120 10.07 -6.11 7.82
CA ILE A 120 8.66 -5.89 7.56
C ILE A 120 8.43 -4.40 7.35
N LEU A 121 7.85 -4.03 6.21
CA LEU A 121 7.40 -2.67 5.94
C LEU A 121 5.87 -2.60 6.02
N TYR A 122 5.35 -1.61 6.75
CA TYR A 122 3.93 -1.38 6.89
C TYR A 122 3.50 -0.21 6.00
N VAL A 123 2.54 -0.49 5.11
CA VAL A 123 2.07 0.44 4.07
C VAL A 123 0.58 0.68 4.24
N ASN A 124 0.13 1.93 4.09
CA ASN A 124 -1.29 2.30 4.13
C ASN A 124 -1.94 2.27 2.73
N GLN A 125 -3.22 2.57 2.67
CA GLN A 125 -3.99 2.63 1.41
C GLN A 125 -3.45 3.67 0.43
N GLU A 126 -2.90 4.77 0.94
CA GLU A 126 -2.29 5.84 0.16
C GLU A 126 -0.92 5.48 -0.39
N LYS A 127 -0.47 4.24 -0.14
CA LYS A 127 0.85 3.71 -0.53
C LYS A 127 2.01 4.42 0.18
N GLU A 128 1.79 4.90 1.39
CA GLU A 128 2.81 5.49 2.25
C GLU A 128 3.32 4.44 3.24
N ILE A 129 4.63 4.36 3.41
CA ILE A 129 5.26 3.49 4.41
C ILE A 129 5.22 4.23 5.75
N PHE A 130 4.45 3.71 6.71
CA PHE A 130 4.29 4.34 8.02
C PHE A 130 5.06 3.65 9.14
N GLY A 131 5.63 2.48 8.90
CA GLY A 131 6.40 1.78 9.91
C GLY A 131 7.32 0.69 9.37
N VAL A 132 8.33 0.38 10.14
CA VAL A 132 9.29 -0.71 9.92
C VAL A 132 9.23 -1.66 11.10
N GLY A 133 9.12 -2.94 10.84
CA GLY A 133 9.17 -4.01 11.83
C GLY A 133 10.27 -5.02 11.53
N TYR A 134 10.70 -5.72 12.56
CA TYR A 134 11.59 -6.88 12.46
C TYR A 134 10.96 -8.01 13.24
N ARG A 135 11.17 -9.25 12.82
CA ARG A 135 10.85 -10.43 13.62
C ARG A 135 12.13 -10.92 14.30
N GLU A 136 12.07 -10.99 15.62
CA GLU A 136 13.05 -11.75 16.42
C GLU A 136 12.88 -13.26 16.23
#